data_93b6839fc917f4bf703e141fc7aeb5f9
#
_entry.id   93b6839fc917f4bf703e141fc7aeb5f9
#
_cell.length_a   1.000
_cell.length_b   1.000
_cell.length_c   1.000
_cell.angle_alpha   90.00
_cell.angle_beta   90.00
_cell.angle_gamma   90.00
#
_symmetry.space_group_name_H-M   'P 1'
#
loop_
_entity.id
_entity.type
_entity.pdbx_description
1 polymer ?
#
loop_
_entity_poly.entity_id
_entity_poly.type
_entity_poly.pdbx_seq_one_letter_code
_entity_poly.pdbx_strand_id
1 'polypeptide(L)'
;MNDTRVSIELDTDFPRSGHVRVRTGAENGASFSLALRIPEYAENFELLVNGARTSGKIEKGFLYLNALSGDTELEIDFAMSPHFVKADPRMRADIGKIAIVRGPEVYCLEGCDDGSFLADVFVDSSACIEEV
;
A
#
# COMPACT_ATOMS: atom_id res chain seq x y z
N MET A 1 -25.19 -2.34 -24.50
CA MET A 1 -24.37 -2.64 -23.33
C MET A 1 -25.06 -3.79 -22.63
N ASN A 2 -24.35 -4.89 -22.36
CA ASN A 2 -24.92 -5.93 -21.52
C ASN A 2 -24.75 -5.47 -20.06
N ASP A 3 -25.84 -5.18 -19.38
CA ASP A 3 -25.84 -4.91 -17.94
C ASP A 3 -25.53 -6.21 -17.20
N THR A 4 -24.27 -6.44 -16.91
CA THR A 4 -23.84 -7.55 -16.06
C THR A 4 -23.44 -6.99 -14.70
N ARG A 5 -24.04 -7.53 -13.66
CA ARG A 5 -23.71 -7.15 -12.30
C ARG A 5 -22.43 -7.85 -11.88
N VAL A 6 -21.47 -7.06 -11.35
CA VAL A 6 -20.24 -7.54 -10.70
C VAL A 6 -20.29 -7.09 -9.26
N SER A 7 -20.12 -8.01 -8.32
CA SER A 7 -19.95 -7.72 -6.90
C SER A 7 -18.47 -7.67 -6.57
N ILE A 8 -18.07 -6.77 -5.68
CA ILE A 8 -16.71 -6.68 -5.14
C ILE A 8 -16.83 -6.50 -3.63
N GLU A 9 -16.18 -7.38 -2.90
CA GLU A 9 -16.03 -7.31 -1.45
C GLU A 9 -14.55 -7.15 -1.09
N LEU A 10 -14.25 -6.23 -0.18
CA LEU A 10 -12.91 -5.97 0.33
C LEU A 10 -12.84 -6.34 1.81
N ASP A 11 -11.82 -7.11 2.16
CA ASP A 11 -11.50 -7.46 3.54
C ASP A 11 -10.03 -7.12 3.79
N THR A 12 -9.79 -6.13 4.67
CA THR A 12 -8.46 -5.58 4.88
C THR A 12 -8.36 -4.77 6.17
N ASP A 13 -7.18 -4.80 6.76
CA ASP A 13 -6.74 -3.97 7.89
C ASP A 13 -5.87 -2.79 7.44
N PHE A 14 -5.81 -2.56 6.12
CA PHE A 14 -5.01 -1.47 5.55
C PHE A 14 -5.38 -0.10 6.17
N PRO A 15 -4.43 0.73 6.57
CA PRO A 15 -2.98 0.67 6.31
C PRO A 15 -2.14 -0.05 7.38
N ARG A 16 -2.72 -0.56 8.46
CA ARG A 16 -1.97 -1.23 9.52
C ARG A 16 -1.23 -2.47 9.02
N SER A 17 -1.86 -3.19 8.12
CA SER A 17 -1.28 -4.34 7.42
C SER A 17 -1.27 -4.08 5.92
N GLY A 18 -0.29 -4.64 5.21
CA GLY A 18 -0.26 -4.64 3.74
C GLY A 18 -1.21 -5.65 3.11
N HIS A 19 -1.87 -6.49 3.91
CA HIS A 19 -2.74 -7.55 3.41
C HIS A 19 -4.11 -7.01 2.97
N VAL A 20 -4.49 -7.32 1.75
CA VAL A 20 -5.78 -6.96 1.16
C VAL A 20 -6.38 -8.19 0.47
N ARG A 21 -7.56 -8.61 0.92
CA ARG A 21 -8.33 -9.66 0.26
C ARG A 21 -9.48 -9.03 -0.50
N VAL A 22 -9.62 -9.41 -1.77
CA VAL A 22 -10.69 -8.97 -2.65
C VAL A 22 -11.46 -10.18 -3.14
N ARG A 23 -12.77 -10.25 -2.87
CA ARG A 23 -13.65 -11.24 -3.46
C ARG A 23 -14.50 -10.60 -4.54
N THR A 24 -14.53 -11.21 -5.69
CA THR A 24 -15.36 -10.74 -6.81
C THR A 24 -16.29 -11.84 -7.26
N GLY A 25 -17.49 -11.45 -7.67
CA GLY A 25 -18.46 -12.37 -8.28
C GLY A 25 -19.13 -11.70 -9.48
N ALA A 26 -19.30 -12.43 -10.58
CA ALA A 26 -20.00 -11.95 -11.77
C ALA A 26 -21.21 -12.81 -12.09
N GLU A 27 -22.36 -12.17 -12.31
CA GLU A 27 -23.58 -12.85 -12.70
C GLU A 27 -23.40 -13.60 -14.03
N ASN A 28 -24.00 -14.78 -14.12
CA ASN A 28 -23.98 -15.62 -15.32
C ASN A 28 -22.59 -16.04 -15.82
N GLY A 29 -21.58 -16.03 -14.95
CA GLY A 29 -20.20 -16.35 -15.32
C GLY A 29 -19.58 -15.36 -16.32
N ALA A 30 -20.08 -14.13 -16.36
CA ALA A 30 -19.56 -13.12 -17.28
C ALA A 30 -18.09 -12.82 -16.99
N SER A 31 -17.34 -12.59 -18.04
CA SER A 31 -15.93 -12.20 -17.94
C SER A 31 -15.81 -10.69 -17.79
N PHE A 32 -14.91 -10.26 -16.89
CA PHE A 32 -14.62 -8.85 -16.65
C PHE A 32 -13.11 -8.63 -16.43
N SER A 33 -12.68 -7.38 -16.47
CA SER A 33 -11.32 -6.98 -16.13
C SER A 33 -11.36 -6.15 -14.85
N LEU A 34 -10.37 -6.36 -13.98
CA LEU A 34 -10.19 -5.60 -12.74
C LEU A 34 -8.87 -4.86 -12.80
N ALA A 35 -8.88 -3.59 -12.43
CA ALA A 35 -7.70 -2.78 -12.26
C ALA A 35 -7.52 -2.45 -10.77
N LEU A 36 -6.42 -2.91 -10.19
CA LEU A 36 -6.07 -2.69 -8.79
C LEU A 36 -4.99 -1.62 -8.70
N ARG A 37 -5.18 -0.63 -7.85
CA ARG A 37 -4.18 0.39 -7.61
C ARG A 37 -2.99 -0.20 -6.85
N ILE A 38 -1.80 -0.08 -7.39
CA ILE A 38 -0.55 -0.41 -6.71
C ILE A 38 0.07 0.92 -6.26
N PRO A 39 0.15 1.17 -4.95
CA PRO A 39 0.73 2.41 -4.43
C PRO A 39 2.24 2.50 -4.70
N GLU A 40 2.76 3.71 -4.90
CA GLU A 40 4.19 3.92 -5.17
C GLU A 40 5.10 3.58 -3.97
N TYR A 41 4.56 3.65 -2.75
CA TYR A 41 5.29 3.26 -1.54
C TYR A 41 5.39 1.74 -1.35
N ALA A 42 4.59 0.96 -2.08
CA ALA A 42 4.70 -0.50 -2.08
C ALA A 42 5.81 -0.91 -3.06
N GLU A 43 7.05 -0.98 -2.56
CA GLU A 43 8.22 -1.36 -3.35
C GLU A 43 8.07 -2.75 -3.99
N ASN A 44 7.44 -3.65 -3.24
CA ASN A 44 7.13 -5.01 -3.68
C ASN A 44 5.73 -5.39 -3.20
N PHE A 45 5.11 -6.29 -3.94
CA PHE A 45 3.86 -6.92 -3.53
C PHE A 45 3.80 -8.36 -4.05
N GLU A 46 3.05 -9.17 -3.34
CA GLU A 46 2.68 -10.51 -3.76
C GLU A 46 1.20 -10.54 -4.15
N LEU A 47 0.87 -11.21 -5.23
CA LEU A 47 -0.51 -11.38 -5.68
C LEU A 47 -0.83 -12.87 -5.83
N LEU A 48 -1.88 -13.30 -5.18
CA LEU A 48 -2.50 -14.60 -5.38
C LEU A 48 -3.87 -14.41 -6.02
N VAL A 49 -4.19 -15.23 -7.00
CA VAL A 49 -5.53 -15.33 -7.60
C VAL A 49 -6.01 -16.76 -7.41
N ASN A 50 -7.09 -16.94 -6.65
CA ASN A 50 -7.59 -18.25 -6.25
C ASN A 50 -6.48 -19.14 -5.63
N GLY A 51 -5.62 -18.56 -4.79
CA GLY A 51 -4.50 -19.22 -4.14
C GLY A 51 -3.28 -19.47 -5.04
N ALA A 52 -3.33 -19.13 -6.31
CA ALA A 52 -2.19 -19.29 -7.22
C ALA A 52 -1.43 -17.96 -7.39
N ARG A 53 -0.11 -17.99 -7.20
CA ARG A 53 0.75 -16.82 -7.42
C ARG A 53 0.62 -16.35 -8.87
N THR A 54 0.28 -15.10 -9.04
CA THR A 54 -0.04 -14.50 -10.34
C THR A 54 0.72 -13.19 -10.51
N SER A 55 1.07 -12.88 -11.74
CA SER A 55 1.59 -11.57 -12.12
C SER A 55 0.67 -10.93 -13.15
N GLY A 56 0.61 -9.62 -13.14
CA GLY A 56 -0.17 -8.86 -14.10
C GLY A 56 0.64 -7.70 -14.70
N LYS A 57 0.10 -7.09 -15.74
CA LYS A 57 0.70 -5.90 -16.32
C LYS A 57 0.39 -4.70 -15.43
N ILE A 58 1.45 -4.00 -15.00
CA ILE A 58 1.30 -2.71 -14.31
C ILE A 58 1.42 -1.60 -15.34
N GLU A 59 0.43 -0.74 -15.39
CA GLU A 59 0.42 0.43 -16.24
C GLU A 59 -0.15 1.63 -15.48
N LYS A 60 0.59 2.74 -15.45
CA LYS A 60 0.21 3.98 -14.74
C LYS A 60 -0.21 3.75 -13.28
N GLY A 61 0.48 2.84 -12.59
CA GLY A 61 0.22 2.50 -11.18
C GLY A 61 -1.00 1.62 -10.94
N PHE A 62 -1.54 0.97 -11.99
CA PHE A 62 -2.60 -0.02 -11.86
C PHE A 62 -2.13 -1.38 -12.37
N LEU A 63 -2.43 -2.40 -11.60
CA LEU A 63 -2.27 -3.80 -11.99
C LEU A 63 -3.56 -4.24 -12.68
N TYR A 64 -3.45 -4.69 -13.92
CA TYR A 64 -4.59 -5.15 -14.72
C TYR A 64 -4.68 -6.67 -14.70
N LEU A 65 -5.82 -7.17 -14.24
CA LEU A 65 -6.20 -8.57 -14.28
C LEU A 65 -7.35 -8.71 -15.29
N ASN A 66 -7.11 -9.44 -16.36
CA ASN A 66 -8.07 -9.61 -17.43
C ASN A 66 -8.71 -11.00 -17.36
N ALA A 67 -9.90 -11.09 -17.94
CA ALA A 67 -10.66 -12.34 -18.09
C ALA A 67 -10.98 -13.05 -16.75
N LEU A 68 -11.18 -12.28 -15.68
CA LEU A 68 -11.77 -12.81 -14.46
C LEU A 68 -13.22 -13.20 -14.74
N SER A 69 -13.70 -14.28 -14.15
CA SER A 69 -15.07 -14.74 -14.35
C SER A 69 -15.58 -15.51 -13.13
N GLY A 70 -16.89 -15.42 -12.90
CA GLY A 70 -17.50 -16.06 -11.74
C GLY A 70 -16.95 -15.52 -10.41
N ASP A 71 -16.90 -16.40 -9.42
CA ASP A 71 -16.33 -16.07 -8.11
C ASP A 71 -14.80 -16.18 -8.16
N THR A 72 -14.14 -15.09 -7.85
CA THR A 72 -12.68 -15.02 -7.84
C THR A 72 -12.22 -14.37 -6.54
N GLU A 73 -11.25 -15.00 -5.87
CA GLU A 73 -10.56 -14.44 -4.70
C GLU A 73 -9.17 -13.97 -5.09
N LEU A 74 -8.85 -12.76 -4.68
CA LEU A 74 -7.55 -12.13 -4.86
C LEU A 74 -6.99 -11.81 -3.48
N GLU A 75 -5.73 -12.14 -3.25
CA GLU A 75 -4.99 -11.72 -2.07
C GLU A 75 -3.76 -10.93 -2.51
N ILE A 76 -3.59 -9.75 -1.94
CA ILE A 76 -2.45 -8.89 -2.21
C ILE A 76 -1.78 -8.58 -0.89
N ASP A 77 -0.47 -8.78 -0.84
CA ASP A 77 0.37 -8.38 0.27
C ASP A 77 1.36 -7.31 -0.20
N PHE A 78 1.17 -6.08 0.28
CA PHE A 78 2.08 -4.98 0.02
C PHE A 78 3.21 -4.98 1.05
N ALA A 79 4.45 -5.01 0.57
CA ALA A 79 5.59 -4.78 1.44
C ALA A 79 5.61 -3.31 1.87
N MET A 80 5.50 -3.08 3.18
CA MET A 80 5.50 -1.76 3.79
C MET A 80 6.52 -1.76 4.94
N SER A 81 7.75 -1.38 4.64
CA SER A 81 8.80 -1.25 5.65
C SER A 81 8.94 0.20 6.10
N PRO A 82 9.16 0.45 7.40
CA PRO A 82 9.45 1.80 7.87
C PRO A 82 10.79 2.29 7.33
N HIS A 83 10.83 3.53 6.87
CA HIS A 83 12.05 4.14 6.34
C HIS A 83 12.08 5.65 6.56
N PHE A 84 13.29 6.22 6.47
CA PHE A 84 13.47 7.66 6.57
C PHE A 84 13.25 8.35 5.23
N VAL A 85 12.50 9.44 5.25
CA VAL A 85 12.30 10.34 4.11
C VAL A 85 12.94 11.69 4.41
N LYS A 86 13.70 12.20 3.47
CA LYS A 86 14.31 13.54 3.53
C LYS A 86 13.56 14.49 2.60
N ALA A 87 13.44 15.74 3.00
CA ALA A 87 12.86 16.76 2.16
C ALA A 87 13.74 17.07 0.94
N ASP A 88 13.11 17.53 -0.14
CA ASP A 88 13.83 18.05 -1.31
C ASP A 88 14.77 19.19 -0.87
N PRO A 89 16.06 19.18 -1.26
CA PRO A 89 17.03 20.22 -0.87
C PRO A 89 16.62 21.66 -1.22
N ARG A 90 15.67 21.81 -2.15
CA ARG A 90 15.09 23.12 -2.49
C ARG A 90 14.16 23.68 -1.41
N MET A 91 13.66 22.82 -0.53
CA MET A 91 12.80 23.21 0.61
C MET A 91 13.68 23.62 1.80
N ARG A 92 14.15 24.86 1.77
CA ARG A 92 15.10 25.37 2.79
C ARG A 92 14.63 25.25 4.23
N ALA A 93 13.33 25.34 4.48
CA ALA A 93 12.73 25.24 5.82
C ALA A 93 12.87 23.83 6.42
N ASP A 94 13.09 22.81 5.60
CA ASP A 94 13.13 21.42 6.02
C ASP A 94 14.52 20.79 5.85
N ILE A 95 15.53 21.60 5.55
CA ILE A 95 16.91 21.12 5.49
C ILE A 95 17.30 20.55 6.85
N GLY A 96 17.83 19.32 6.84
CA GLY A 96 18.25 18.61 8.06
C GLY A 96 17.14 17.92 8.81
N LYS A 97 15.87 18.06 8.36
CA LYS A 97 14.76 17.31 8.92
C LYS A 97 14.54 16.01 8.16
N ILE A 98 14.04 15.03 8.88
CA ILE A 98 13.62 13.73 8.34
C ILE A 98 12.20 13.40 8.83
N ALA A 99 11.49 12.60 8.06
CA ALA A 99 10.25 11.96 8.47
C ALA A 99 10.46 10.44 8.48
N ILE A 100 9.73 9.74 9.33
CA ILE A 100 9.61 8.29 9.29
C ILE A 100 8.28 7.98 8.63
N VAL A 101 8.30 7.13 7.61
CA VAL A 101 7.10 6.71 6.91
C VAL A 101 7.06 5.19 6.81
N ARG A 102 5.85 4.63 6.81
CA ARG A 102 5.58 3.22 6.59
C ARG A 102 4.32 3.07 5.74
N GLY A 103 4.48 2.64 4.51
CA GLY A 103 3.36 2.67 3.57
C GLY A 103 2.79 4.09 3.45
N PRO A 104 1.48 4.29 3.66
CA PRO A 104 0.86 5.62 3.62
C PRO A 104 0.95 6.39 4.94
N GLU A 105 1.43 5.77 6.01
CA GLU A 105 1.49 6.37 7.34
C GLU A 105 2.77 7.19 7.50
N VAL A 106 2.61 8.39 8.05
CA VAL A 106 3.72 9.27 8.42
C VAL A 106 3.75 9.39 9.93
N TYR A 107 4.85 8.97 10.52
CA TYR A 107 5.05 9.05 11.97
C TYR A 107 5.59 10.42 12.35
N CYS A 108 5.09 10.96 13.43
CA CYS A 108 5.58 12.20 14.03
C CYS A 108 5.84 12.01 15.53
N LEU A 109 6.81 12.75 16.03
CA LEU A 109 6.99 12.94 17.46
C LEU A 109 6.15 14.11 17.92
N GLU A 110 5.45 13.93 19.03
CA GLU A 110 4.67 14.99 19.64
C GLU A 110 5.33 15.43 20.97
N GLY A 111 5.23 16.71 21.28
CA GLY A 111 5.82 17.22 22.52
C GLY A 111 5.22 16.65 23.79
N CYS A 112 4.04 16.05 23.72
CA CYS A 112 3.41 15.32 24.83
C CYS A 112 4.05 13.95 25.10
N ASP A 113 4.68 13.35 24.11
CA ASP A 113 5.30 12.03 24.24
C ASP A 113 6.69 12.11 24.88
N ASP A 114 7.47 13.12 24.54
CA ASP A 114 8.88 13.26 24.93
C ASP A 114 9.15 14.42 25.93
N GLY A 115 8.12 15.20 26.22
CA GLY A 115 8.13 16.20 27.30
C GLY A 115 8.90 17.48 26.99
N SER A 116 9.43 17.75 25.79
CA SER A 116 10.23 18.93 25.54
C SER A 116 10.51 19.26 24.07
N PHE A 117 11.48 20.07 23.81
CA PHE A 117 11.90 20.65 22.55
C PHE A 117 12.19 19.58 21.49
N LEU A 118 11.22 19.33 20.60
CA LEU A 118 11.41 18.45 19.44
C LEU A 118 12.58 18.88 18.55
N ALA A 119 12.98 20.15 18.61
CA ALA A 119 14.15 20.67 17.90
C ALA A 119 15.49 20.08 18.38
N ASP A 120 15.53 19.51 19.58
CA ASP A 120 16.74 18.91 20.17
C ASP A 120 16.80 17.39 19.95
N VAL A 121 15.81 16.83 19.26
CA VAL A 121 15.81 15.40 18.94
C VAL A 121 16.60 15.16 17.66
N PHE A 122 17.64 14.35 17.78
CA PHE A 122 18.48 13.94 16.65
C PHE A 122 18.35 12.46 16.42
N VAL A 123 18.19 12.07 15.17
CA VAL A 123 18.07 10.67 14.76
C VAL A 123 19.21 10.33 13.80
N ASP A 124 19.85 9.20 14.02
CA ASP A 124 20.80 8.65 13.06
C ASP A 124 20.01 8.08 11.87
N SER A 125 20.06 8.78 10.74
CA SER A 125 19.38 8.37 9.53
C SER A 125 19.95 7.10 8.87
N SER A 126 21.03 6.53 9.42
CA SER A 126 21.58 5.24 9.01
C SER A 126 21.13 4.08 9.91
N ALA A 127 20.42 4.37 11.01
CA ALA A 127 19.90 3.36 11.90
C ALA A 127 18.81 2.52 11.21
N CYS A 128 18.75 1.25 11.61
CA CYS A 128 17.63 0.39 11.23
C CYS A 128 16.39 0.79 12.04
N ILE A 129 15.25 0.88 11.38
CA ILE A 129 13.96 1.11 12.04
C ILE A 129 13.26 -0.23 12.16
N GLU A 130 12.83 -0.56 13.37
CA GLU A 130 12.08 -1.78 13.65
C GLU A 130 10.69 -1.42 14.18
N GLU A 131 9.70 -2.18 13.77
CA GLU A 131 8.37 -2.15 14.39
C GLU A 131 8.36 -2.99 15.65
N VAL A 132 7.74 -2.48 16.71
CA VAL A 132 7.63 -3.14 18.01
C VAL A 132 6.16 -3.44 18.32
#